data_23e3ef8de54951c38f1a2219bf7e2971
#
_entry.id   23e3ef8de54951c38f1a2219bf7e2971
#
_cell.length_a   1.000
_cell.length_b   1.000
_cell.length_c   1.000
_cell.angle_alpha   90.00
_cell.angle_beta   90.00
_cell.angle_gamma   90.00
#
_symmetry.space_group_name_H-M   'P 1'
#
loop_
_entity.id
_entity.type
_entity.pdbx_description
1 polymer ?
#
loop_
_entity_poly.entity_id
_entity_poly.type
_entity_poly.pdbx_seq_one_letter_code
_entity_poly.pdbx_strand_id
1 'polypeptide(L)'
;PIEVGKEVTYEIKVTNQGASPVTNLRLVCTLPASQEFVSAQGDSPAKAQDRTITIEALPALASKAVASWRVIVKALQADDSRFKVELRGDQFEKPITEDESTQLY
;
A
#
# COMPACT_ATOMS: atom_id res chain seq x y z
N PRO A 1 -8.11 -14.81 -8.37
CA PRO A 1 -8.89 -15.28 -7.21
C PRO A 1 -8.00 -15.95 -6.17
N ILE A 2 -8.31 -15.71 -4.90
CA ILE A 2 -7.56 -16.24 -3.75
C ILE A 2 -8.50 -17.03 -2.84
N GLU A 3 -8.10 -18.24 -2.50
CA GLU A 3 -8.86 -19.09 -1.59
C GLU A 3 -8.76 -18.59 -0.15
N VAL A 4 -9.89 -18.62 0.57
CA VAL A 4 -9.94 -18.27 2.00
C VAL A 4 -8.92 -19.11 2.78
N GLY A 5 -8.18 -18.47 3.67
CA GLY A 5 -7.09 -19.08 4.42
C GLY A 5 -5.71 -18.93 3.76
N LYS A 6 -5.66 -18.50 2.51
CA LYS A 6 -4.40 -18.26 1.79
C LYS A 6 -3.98 -16.80 1.91
N GLU A 7 -2.71 -16.54 1.60
CA GLU A 7 -2.14 -15.21 1.63
C GLU A 7 -2.19 -14.55 0.28
N VAL A 8 -2.34 -13.22 0.29
CA VAL A 8 -2.25 -12.35 -0.88
C VAL A 8 -1.08 -11.42 -0.67
N THR A 9 -0.26 -11.22 -1.69
CA THR A 9 0.83 -10.26 -1.67
C THR A 9 0.47 -9.09 -2.57
N TYR A 10 0.42 -7.88 -1.99
CA TYR A 10 0.26 -6.65 -2.75
C TYR A 10 1.63 -6.00 -2.91
N GLU A 11 2.00 -5.69 -4.13
CA GLU A 11 3.24 -4.98 -4.43
C GLU A 11 2.89 -3.54 -4.79
N ILE A 12 3.44 -2.59 -4.04
CA ILE A 12 3.20 -1.16 -4.25
C ILE A 12 4.46 -0.55 -4.82
N LYS A 13 4.35 0.07 -5.99
CA LYS A 13 5.45 0.78 -6.63
C LYS A 13 5.06 2.22 -6.88
N VAL A 14 5.93 3.14 -6.50
CA VAL A 14 5.75 4.57 -6.73
C VAL A 14 6.94 5.06 -7.54
N THR A 15 6.66 5.61 -8.73
CA THR A 15 7.69 6.18 -9.59
C THR A 15 7.55 7.69 -9.62
N ASN A 16 8.62 8.41 -9.31
CA ASN A 16 8.64 9.86 -9.46
C ASN A 16 8.94 10.19 -10.93
N GLN A 17 7.92 10.52 -11.71
CA GLN A 17 8.06 10.83 -13.13
C GLN A 17 8.46 12.27 -13.39
N GLY A 18 8.51 13.10 -12.36
CA GLY A 18 8.84 14.52 -12.49
C GLY A 18 10.35 14.76 -12.60
N ALA A 19 10.70 16.03 -12.79
CA ALA A 19 12.09 16.47 -12.90
C ALA A 19 12.72 16.83 -11.57
N SER A 20 11.94 16.92 -10.49
CA SER A 20 12.38 17.28 -9.14
C SER A 20 12.05 16.19 -8.15
N PRO A 21 12.81 16.10 -7.03
CA PRO A 21 12.49 15.13 -5.99
C PRO A 21 11.10 15.36 -5.38
N VAL A 22 10.45 14.26 -4.99
CA VAL A 22 9.27 14.30 -4.13
C VAL A 22 9.75 14.08 -2.70
N THR A 23 9.27 14.92 -1.78
CA THR A 23 9.70 14.85 -0.38
C THR A 23 8.56 14.41 0.52
N ASN A 24 8.93 13.76 1.63
CA ASN A 24 7.98 13.31 2.64
C ASN A 24 6.87 12.43 2.05
N LEU A 25 7.28 11.48 1.22
CA LEU A 25 6.37 10.54 0.55
C LEU A 25 5.90 9.50 1.55
N ARG A 26 4.59 9.42 1.77
CA ARG A 26 4.00 8.49 2.75
C ARG A 26 2.73 7.86 2.19
N LEU A 27 2.44 6.67 2.68
CA LEU A 27 1.29 5.88 2.22
C LEU A 27 0.45 5.42 3.41
N VAL A 28 -0.86 5.36 3.19
CA VAL A 28 -1.78 4.73 4.12
C VAL A 28 -2.57 3.70 3.33
N CYS A 29 -2.53 2.45 3.79
CA CYS A 29 -3.26 1.36 3.18
C CYS A 29 -4.41 0.96 4.08
N THR A 30 -5.56 0.67 3.49
CA THR A 30 -6.75 0.25 4.22
C THR A 30 -7.17 -1.13 3.72
N LEU A 31 -7.29 -2.08 4.66
CA LEU A 31 -7.75 -3.43 4.38
C LEU A 31 -9.26 -3.54 4.58
N PRO A 32 -9.97 -4.30 3.73
CA PRO A 32 -11.36 -4.65 4.02
C PRO A 32 -11.43 -5.65 5.18
N ALA A 33 -12.63 -5.82 5.74
CA ALA A 33 -12.84 -6.75 6.85
C ALA A 33 -12.55 -8.20 6.47
N SER A 34 -12.55 -8.52 5.18
CA SER A 34 -12.29 -9.86 4.65
C SER A 34 -10.80 -10.22 4.61
N GLN A 35 -9.91 -9.30 4.97
CA GLN A 35 -8.47 -9.52 4.95
C GLN A 35 -7.84 -9.15 6.29
N GLU A 36 -6.76 -9.85 6.63
CA GLU A 36 -6.00 -9.62 7.85
C GLU A 36 -4.54 -9.36 7.50
N PHE A 37 -3.94 -8.35 8.13
CA PHE A 37 -2.53 -8.03 7.93
C PHE A 37 -1.63 -9.14 8.45
N VAL A 38 -0.63 -9.53 7.65
CA VAL A 38 0.40 -10.51 8.05
C VAL A 38 1.75 -9.80 8.22
N SER A 39 2.23 -9.12 7.17
CA SER A 39 3.51 -8.43 7.22
C SER A 39 3.60 -7.37 6.13
N ALA A 40 4.54 -6.45 6.30
CA ALA A 40 4.86 -5.47 5.26
C ALA A 40 6.34 -5.14 5.33
N GLN A 41 6.94 -4.90 4.16
CA GLN A 41 8.34 -4.50 4.05
C GLN A 41 8.51 -3.66 2.79
N GLY A 42 9.59 -2.87 2.76
CA GLY A 42 9.88 -2.02 1.62
C GLY A 42 10.88 -0.93 1.95
N ASP A 43 10.87 0.12 1.17
CA ASP A 43 11.86 1.21 1.26
C ASP A 43 11.71 2.04 2.54
N SER A 44 10.60 1.95 3.23
CA SER A 44 10.43 2.48 4.58
C SER A 44 9.58 1.53 5.41
N PRO A 45 9.69 1.58 6.77
CA PRO A 45 8.93 0.68 7.63
C PRO A 45 7.43 0.94 7.60
N ALA A 46 6.65 -0.08 7.94
CA ALA A 46 5.20 0.02 8.03
C ALA A 46 4.73 -0.43 9.40
N LYS A 47 3.62 0.16 9.86
CA LYS A 47 2.93 -0.23 11.08
C LYS A 47 1.48 -0.51 10.76
N ALA A 48 0.95 -1.61 11.30
CA ALA A 48 -0.45 -1.95 11.14
C ALA A 48 -1.17 -1.77 12.47
N GLN A 49 -2.34 -1.16 12.40
CA GLN A 49 -3.24 -1.04 13.54
C GLN A 49 -4.65 -1.28 13.02
N ASP A 50 -5.31 -2.30 13.53
CA ASP A 50 -6.60 -2.76 13.02
C ASP A 50 -6.47 -3.10 11.54
N ARG A 51 -7.17 -2.39 10.66
CA ARG A 51 -7.12 -2.60 9.21
C ARG A 51 -6.43 -1.47 8.47
N THR A 52 -5.72 -0.63 9.20
CA THR A 52 -4.96 0.48 8.62
C THR A 52 -3.48 0.19 8.71
N ILE A 53 -2.78 0.29 7.59
CA ILE A 53 -1.34 0.11 7.51
C ILE A 53 -0.74 1.46 7.15
N THR A 54 0.04 2.02 8.07
CA THR A 54 0.72 3.30 7.86
C THR A 54 2.16 3.03 7.47
N ILE A 55 2.54 3.45 6.28
CA ILE A 55 3.91 3.33 5.78
C ILE A 55 4.63 4.63 6.11
N GLU A 56 5.75 4.50 6.85
CA GLU A 56 6.53 5.64 7.31
C GLU A 56 7.04 6.46 6.14
N ALA A 57 7.13 7.78 6.32
CA ALA A 57 7.52 8.68 5.25
C ALA A 57 8.95 8.40 4.75
N LEU A 58 9.10 8.38 3.43
CA LEU A 58 10.40 8.50 2.78
C LEU A 58 10.77 9.97 2.74
N PRO A 59 11.96 10.36 3.23
CA PRO A 59 12.35 11.78 3.20
C PRO A 59 12.37 12.37 1.80
N ALA A 60 12.83 11.60 0.82
CA ALA A 60 12.89 12.06 -0.57
C ALA A 60 12.87 10.88 -1.53
N LEU A 61 12.21 11.07 -2.67
CA LEU A 61 12.28 10.18 -3.81
C LEU A 61 12.79 10.98 -5.01
N ALA A 62 13.98 10.67 -5.46
CA ALA A 62 14.63 11.41 -6.54
C ALA A 62 13.85 11.33 -7.84
N SER A 63 14.09 12.29 -8.73
CA SER A 63 13.52 12.29 -10.08
C SER A 63 13.80 10.96 -10.78
N LYS A 64 12.78 10.36 -11.37
CA LYS A 64 12.82 9.07 -12.09
C LYS A 64 13.11 7.85 -11.21
N ALA A 65 13.25 8.02 -9.90
CA ALA A 65 13.46 6.91 -8.98
C ALA A 65 12.15 6.19 -8.65
N VAL A 66 12.29 4.95 -8.22
CA VAL A 66 11.18 4.08 -7.85
C VAL A 66 11.32 3.66 -6.39
N ALA A 67 10.24 3.81 -5.63
CA ALA A 67 10.12 3.23 -4.29
C ALA A 67 9.14 2.08 -4.34
N SER A 68 9.39 1.04 -3.55
CA SER A 68 8.51 -0.13 -3.54
C SER A 68 8.30 -0.67 -2.14
N TRP A 69 7.13 -1.25 -1.94
CA TRP A 69 6.73 -1.92 -0.70
C TRP A 69 5.96 -3.18 -1.04
N ARG A 70 5.97 -4.12 -0.12
CA ARG A 70 5.22 -5.37 -0.26
C ARG A 70 4.38 -5.56 1.00
N VAL A 71 3.07 -5.76 0.82
CA VAL A 71 2.14 -6.01 1.93
C VAL A 71 1.55 -7.39 1.74
N ILE A 72 1.65 -8.21 2.78
CA ILE A 72 1.10 -9.57 2.78
C ILE A 72 -0.08 -9.60 3.73
N VAL A 73 -1.21 -10.09 3.23
CA VAL A 73 -2.45 -10.23 3.99
C VAL A 73 -2.99 -11.64 3.84
N LYS A 74 -3.87 -12.02 4.75
CA LYS A 74 -4.54 -13.34 4.73
C LYS A 74 -6.01 -13.15 4.42
N ALA A 75 -6.54 -13.97 3.52
CA ALA A 75 -7.97 -13.98 3.20
C ALA A 75 -8.74 -14.67 4.34
N LEU A 76 -9.68 -13.95 4.95
CA LEU A 76 -10.45 -14.44 6.09
C LEU A 76 -11.82 -15.00 5.70
N GLN A 77 -12.45 -14.43 4.68
CA GLN A 77 -13.79 -14.82 4.25
C GLN A 77 -13.97 -14.49 2.78
N ALA A 78 -14.92 -15.19 2.15
CA ALA A 78 -15.26 -14.96 0.76
C ALA A 78 -15.77 -13.53 0.56
N ASP A 79 -15.26 -12.82 -0.43
CA ASP A 79 -15.59 -11.43 -0.68
C ASP A 79 -15.02 -10.97 -2.02
N ASP A 80 -15.65 -9.97 -2.62
CA ASP A 80 -15.06 -9.18 -3.68
C ASP A 80 -14.35 -8.01 -2.99
N SER A 81 -13.10 -8.24 -2.60
CA SER A 81 -12.45 -7.35 -1.66
C SER A 81 -11.59 -6.30 -2.35
N ARG A 82 -11.47 -5.13 -1.72
CA ARG A 82 -10.70 -4.01 -2.23
C ARG A 82 -9.64 -3.58 -1.23
N PHE A 83 -8.41 -3.60 -1.68
CA PHE A 83 -7.26 -3.06 -0.96
C PHE A 83 -7.04 -1.64 -1.43
N LYS A 84 -7.04 -0.69 -0.51
CA LYS A 84 -6.96 0.73 -0.82
C LYS A 84 -5.63 1.31 -0.40
N VAL A 85 -5.02 2.12 -1.29
CA VAL A 85 -3.76 2.82 -1.00
C VAL A 85 -3.97 4.31 -1.20
N GLU A 86 -3.58 5.10 -0.21
CA GLU A 86 -3.58 6.56 -0.29
C GLU A 86 -2.14 7.05 -0.22
N LEU A 87 -1.72 7.79 -1.23
CA LEU A 87 -0.37 8.32 -1.37
C LEU A 87 -0.37 9.82 -1.09
N ARG A 88 0.52 10.27 -0.21
CA ARG A 88 0.69 11.68 0.13
C ARG A 88 2.15 12.09 -0.01
N GLY A 89 2.38 13.37 -0.30
CA GLY A 89 3.70 13.96 -0.38
C GLY A 89 3.59 15.47 -0.31
N ASP A 90 4.68 16.15 0.00
CA ASP A 90 4.67 17.61 0.17
C ASP A 90 4.26 18.37 -1.09
N GLN A 91 4.53 17.79 -2.28
CA GLN A 91 4.23 18.42 -3.55
C GLN A 91 2.81 18.11 -4.06
N PHE A 92 2.06 17.25 -3.37
CA PHE A 92 0.72 16.85 -3.78
C PHE A 92 -0.33 17.73 -3.11
N GLU A 93 -1.15 18.42 -3.88
CA GLU A 93 -2.27 19.20 -3.35
C GLU A 93 -3.35 18.28 -2.77
N LYS A 94 -3.55 17.13 -3.40
CA LYS A 94 -4.53 16.12 -2.98
C LYS A 94 -3.88 14.76 -2.92
N PRO A 95 -4.33 13.89 -2.00
CA PRO A 95 -3.84 12.51 -1.99
C PRO A 95 -4.15 11.81 -3.30
N ILE A 96 -3.26 10.91 -3.69
CA ILE A 96 -3.50 10.01 -4.82
C ILE A 96 -4.00 8.71 -4.24
N THR A 97 -5.13 8.21 -4.72
CA THR A 97 -5.72 6.96 -4.23
C THR A 97 -5.78 5.92 -5.34
N GLU A 98 -5.49 4.67 -4.97
CA GLU A 98 -5.55 3.52 -5.85
C GLU A 98 -6.24 2.36 -5.13
N ASP A 99 -6.99 1.57 -5.87
CA ASP A 99 -7.65 0.36 -5.37
C ASP A 99 -7.16 -0.85 -6.12
N GLU A 100 -7.05 -1.97 -5.42
CA GLU A 100 -6.80 -3.27 -6.01
C GLU A 100 -7.94 -4.21 -5.63
N SER A 101 -8.61 -4.79 -6.62
CA SER A 101 -9.70 -5.75 -6.40
C SER A 101 -9.17 -7.16 -6.36
N THR A 102 -9.61 -7.94 -5.40
CA THR A 102 -9.25 -9.35 -5.27
C THR A 102 -10.49 -10.16 -4.90
N GLN A 103 -10.78 -11.19 -5.69
CA GLN A 103 -11.87 -12.11 -5.37
C GLN A 103 -11.37 -13.15 -4.38
N LEU A 104 -12.01 -13.24 -3.21
CA LEU A 104 -11.73 -14.24 -2.18
C LEU A 104 -12.85 -15.28 -2.18
N TYR A 105 -12.49 -16.55 -2.12
CA TYR A 105 -13.47 -17.62 -2.18
C TYR A 105 -13.20 -18.78 -1.19
#